data_3a2cf6dc538ee463bb83a6b152569361
#
_entry.id   3a2cf6dc538ee463bb83a6b152569361
#
_cell.length_a   1.000
_cell.length_b   1.000
_cell.length_c   1.000
_cell.angle_alpha   90.00
_cell.angle_beta   90.00
_cell.angle_gamma   90.00
#
_symmetry.space_group_name_H-M   'P 1'
#
loop_
_entity.id
_entity.type
_entity.pdbx_description
1 polymer ?
#
loop_
_entity_poly.entity_id
_entity_poly.type
_entity_poly.pdbx_seq_one_letter_code
_entity_poly.pdbx_strand_id
1 'polypeptide(L)'
;MQQQRITFASCDLKLEGVLYLPEGNEPFPCVVVCHPHPLYGGSMDNNVVDAVCDALVQASIASFKFNFRGVGRSQGRYDEGRGEGEDVRNAIKYVSELKEVDPARIGLAGYSAGAAFSLPACWSDERIKAIAAISPPLEMSDFSFIADCKKPLLLISGSYDDFTPAERFIAFCRDLGEASEQELIVGADHFWQGYEPKLSELVTSFFIKAFADDTCHHTA
;
A
#
# COMPACT_ATOMS: atom_id res chain seq x y z
N MET A 1 -3.88 -0.29 21.01
CA MET A 1 -3.26 0.32 19.80
C MET A 1 -2.37 1.47 20.22
N GLN A 2 -1.11 1.48 19.79
CA GLN A 2 -0.15 2.56 20.02
C GLN A 2 0.13 3.29 18.71
N GLN A 3 0.06 4.62 18.72
CA GLN A 3 0.37 5.46 17.57
C GLN A 3 1.68 6.24 17.84
N GLN A 4 2.62 6.20 16.90
CA GLN A 4 3.89 6.90 16.99
C GLN A 4 4.08 7.82 15.77
N ARG A 5 4.30 9.12 16.03
CA ARG A 5 4.73 10.05 14.97
C ARG A 5 6.19 9.84 14.69
N ILE A 6 6.51 9.66 13.42
CA ILE A 6 7.84 9.30 12.94
C ILE A 6 8.37 10.41 12.04
N THR A 7 9.68 10.57 12.07
CA THR A 7 10.46 11.29 11.04
C THR A 7 11.55 10.35 10.59
N PHE A 8 11.60 10.03 9.30
CA PHE A 8 12.62 9.13 8.74
C PHE A 8 13.34 9.80 7.56
N ALA A 9 14.52 9.28 7.24
CA ALA A 9 15.32 9.77 6.12
C ALA A 9 14.88 9.14 4.80
N SER A 10 14.73 9.96 3.76
CA SER A 10 14.60 9.54 2.38
C SER A 10 15.64 10.29 1.54
N CYS A 11 16.75 9.63 1.22
CA CYS A 11 17.94 10.29 0.69
C CYS A 11 18.37 11.46 1.59
N ASP A 12 18.45 12.67 1.04
CA ASP A 12 18.80 13.89 1.80
C ASP A 12 17.59 14.58 2.45
N LEU A 13 16.39 14.01 2.34
CA LEU A 13 15.15 14.57 2.85
C LEU A 13 14.74 13.92 4.17
N LYS A 14 14.01 14.67 4.99
CA LYS A 14 13.28 14.15 6.14
C LYS A 14 11.79 14.10 5.82
N LEU A 15 11.20 12.92 5.94
CA LEU A 15 9.78 12.70 5.71
C LEU A 15 9.07 12.38 7.02
N GLU A 16 7.82 12.85 7.14
CA GLU A 16 6.97 12.52 8.28
C GLU A 16 6.11 11.29 7.99
N GLY A 17 5.82 10.53 9.03
CA GLY A 17 4.92 9.40 8.97
C GLY A 17 4.29 9.09 10.33
N VAL A 18 3.43 8.09 10.32
CA VAL A 18 2.77 7.56 11.52
C VAL A 18 2.86 6.04 11.47
N LEU A 19 3.43 5.48 12.52
CA LEU A 19 3.43 4.05 12.79
C LEU A 19 2.33 3.71 13.77
N TYR A 20 1.48 2.77 13.41
CA TYR A 20 0.46 2.19 14.27
C TYR A 20 0.91 0.78 14.66
N LEU A 21 0.97 0.51 15.94
CA LEU A 21 1.32 -0.80 16.48
C LEU A 21 0.09 -1.43 17.15
N PRO A 22 -0.21 -2.70 16.85
CA PRO A 22 -1.23 -3.45 17.56
C PRO A 22 -0.89 -3.63 19.04
N GLU A 23 -1.86 -4.09 19.82
CA GLU A 23 -1.58 -4.67 21.15
C GLU A 23 -1.16 -6.13 20.98
N GLY A 24 -0.17 -6.56 21.74
CA GLY A 24 0.30 -7.94 21.70
C GLY A 24 1.82 -8.06 21.76
N ASN A 25 2.30 -9.22 21.33
CA ASN A 25 3.73 -9.55 21.35
C ASN A 25 4.39 -9.19 20.02
N GLU A 26 5.42 -8.35 20.07
CA GLU A 26 6.30 -8.04 18.95
C GLU A 26 7.20 -9.25 18.58
N PRO A 27 7.70 -9.35 17.33
CA PRO A 27 7.50 -8.40 16.23
C PRO A 27 6.20 -8.67 15.43
N PHE A 28 5.58 -7.59 14.91
CA PHE A 28 4.37 -7.65 14.10
C PHE A 28 4.65 -7.68 12.60
N PRO A 29 3.82 -8.33 11.77
CA PRO A 29 3.76 -8.03 10.34
C PRO A 29 3.49 -6.54 10.15
N CYS A 30 3.96 -5.93 9.06
CA CYS A 30 3.74 -4.51 8.82
C CYS A 30 3.37 -4.22 7.37
N VAL A 31 2.41 -3.32 7.15
CA VAL A 31 2.07 -2.84 5.81
C VAL A 31 2.42 -1.35 5.69
N VAL A 32 3.21 -1.01 4.68
CA VAL A 32 3.46 0.38 4.28
C VAL A 32 2.32 0.82 3.37
N VAL A 33 1.63 1.91 3.73
CA VAL A 33 0.46 2.43 3.01
C VAL A 33 0.78 3.76 2.37
N CYS A 34 0.67 3.82 1.03
CA CYS A 34 1.02 4.98 0.22
C CYS A 34 -0.22 5.75 -0.22
N HIS A 35 -0.23 7.06 0.04
CA HIS A 35 -1.36 7.96 -0.20
C HIS A 35 -1.53 8.37 -1.67
N PRO A 36 -2.70 8.92 -2.07
CA PRO A 36 -2.96 9.34 -3.45
C PRO A 36 -2.17 10.60 -3.83
N HIS A 37 -2.45 11.14 -5.02
CA HIS A 37 -1.62 12.12 -5.70
C HIS A 37 -1.38 13.42 -4.90
N PRO A 38 -0.11 13.79 -4.61
CA PRO A 38 0.25 14.96 -3.81
C PRO A 38 -0.36 16.29 -4.29
N LEU A 39 -0.33 16.54 -5.59
CA LEU A 39 -0.80 17.80 -6.17
C LEU A 39 -2.34 17.92 -6.23
N TYR A 40 -3.06 16.82 -5.98
CA TYR A 40 -4.53 16.80 -5.90
C TYR A 40 -5.04 16.68 -4.47
N GLY A 41 -4.23 17.11 -3.49
CA GLY A 41 -4.60 17.12 -2.09
C GLY A 41 -4.38 15.78 -1.37
N GLY A 42 -3.71 14.83 -2.02
CA GLY A 42 -3.34 13.56 -1.39
C GLY A 42 -2.35 13.76 -0.24
N SER A 43 -2.61 13.08 0.86
CA SER A 43 -1.76 13.05 2.04
C SER A 43 -1.96 11.73 2.80
N MET A 44 -1.11 11.45 3.77
CA MET A 44 -1.28 10.28 4.65
C MET A 44 -2.58 10.33 5.46
N ASP A 45 -3.19 11.50 5.64
CA ASP A 45 -4.46 11.70 6.36
C ASP A 45 -5.68 11.63 5.41
N ASN A 46 -5.64 10.72 4.45
CA ASN A 46 -6.72 10.45 3.50
C ASN A 46 -7.63 9.34 4.05
N ASN A 47 -8.96 9.42 3.80
CA ASN A 47 -9.96 8.47 4.28
C ASN A 47 -9.65 7.00 3.97
N VAL A 48 -9.18 6.70 2.75
CA VAL A 48 -8.81 5.34 2.33
C VAL A 48 -7.58 4.86 3.10
N VAL A 49 -6.55 5.70 3.21
CA VAL A 49 -5.31 5.39 3.94
C VAL A 49 -5.61 5.12 5.41
N ASP A 50 -6.43 5.98 6.04
CA ASP A 50 -6.81 5.83 7.44
C ASP A 50 -7.60 4.55 7.67
N ALA A 51 -8.61 4.28 6.85
CA ALA A 51 -9.44 3.07 6.98
C ALA A 51 -8.62 1.79 6.85
N VAL A 52 -7.69 1.75 5.89
CA VAL A 52 -6.79 0.59 5.70
C VAL A 52 -5.86 0.44 6.90
N CYS A 53 -5.21 1.52 7.37
CA CYS A 53 -4.32 1.47 8.51
C CYS A 53 -5.03 1.00 9.78
N ASP A 54 -6.20 1.53 10.06
CA ASP A 54 -6.98 1.18 11.25
C ASP A 54 -7.43 -0.29 11.23
N ALA A 55 -7.89 -0.80 10.08
CA ALA A 55 -8.31 -2.18 9.95
C ALA A 55 -7.13 -3.17 10.09
N LEU A 56 -5.98 -2.85 9.50
CA LEU A 56 -4.76 -3.66 9.66
C LEU A 56 -4.36 -3.80 11.12
N VAL A 57 -4.35 -2.69 11.86
CA VAL A 57 -3.96 -2.70 13.29
C VAL A 57 -4.95 -3.49 14.14
N GLN A 58 -6.27 -3.41 13.86
CA GLN A 58 -7.27 -4.25 14.51
C GLN A 58 -7.06 -5.75 14.24
N ALA A 59 -6.48 -6.08 13.10
CA ALA A 59 -6.13 -7.44 12.71
C ALA A 59 -4.71 -7.87 13.15
N SER A 60 -4.10 -7.17 14.10
CA SER A 60 -2.75 -7.46 14.61
C SER A 60 -1.62 -7.32 13.56
N ILE A 61 -1.81 -6.49 12.56
CA ILE A 61 -0.82 -6.10 11.57
C ILE A 61 -0.45 -4.64 11.81
N ALA A 62 0.82 -4.33 12.04
CA ALA A 62 1.29 -2.95 12.13
C ALA A 62 1.07 -2.24 10.79
N SER A 63 0.78 -0.95 10.82
CA SER A 63 0.68 -0.15 9.61
C SER A 63 1.54 1.10 9.68
N PHE A 64 2.18 1.43 8.58
CA PHE A 64 2.99 2.64 8.45
C PHE A 64 2.51 3.47 7.28
N LYS A 65 1.97 4.65 7.56
CA LYS A 65 1.62 5.66 6.56
C LYS A 65 2.57 6.84 6.66
N PHE A 66 2.86 7.48 5.54
CA PHE A 66 3.77 8.63 5.53
C PHE A 66 3.35 9.64 4.45
N ASN A 67 3.79 10.86 4.59
CA ASN A 67 3.64 11.87 3.56
C ASN A 67 4.82 11.82 2.58
N PHE A 68 4.52 11.67 1.30
CA PHE A 68 5.52 11.82 0.24
C PHE A 68 6.21 13.18 0.31
N ARG A 69 7.36 13.30 -0.32
CA ARG A 69 8.10 14.55 -0.45
C ARG A 69 7.21 15.72 -0.88
N GLY A 70 7.36 16.85 -0.19
CA GLY A 70 6.59 18.07 -0.46
C GLY A 70 5.17 18.08 0.10
N VAL A 71 4.72 17.03 0.80
CA VAL A 71 3.41 16.96 1.45
C VAL A 71 3.52 17.17 2.96
N GLY A 72 2.63 17.95 3.54
CA GLY A 72 2.61 18.21 4.98
C GLY A 72 3.93 18.78 5.50
N ARG A 73 4.58 18.06 6.43
CA ARG A 73 5.89 18.42 6.97
C ARG A 73 7.05 17.66 6.33
N SER A 74 6.78 16.81 5.34
CA SER A 74 7.82 16.15 4.56
C SER A 74 8.57 17.17 3.71
N GLN A 75 9.90 17.11 3.75
CA GLN A 75 10.76 17.97 2.96
C GLN A 75 10.69 17.65 1.47
N GLY A 76 11.28 18.52 0.65
CA GLY A 76 11.38 18.33 -0.80
C GLY A 76 10.18 18.90 -1.55
N ARG A 77 9.93 18.34 -2.71
CA ARG A 77 8.82 18.69 -3.61
C ARG A 77 8.46 17.48 -4.46
N TYR A 78 7.25 17.46 -5.01
CA TYR A 78 6.79 16.45 -5.95
C TYR A 78 7.77 16.31 -7.13
N ASP A 79 8.14 15.06 -7.48
CA ASP A 79 9.15 14.71 -8.49
C ASP A 79 8.62 13.67 -9.51
N GLU A 80 7.39 13.85 -9.93
CA GLU A 80 6.75 13.10 -11.03
C GLU A 80 6.80 11.56 -10.84
N GLY A 81 6.73 11.09 -9.61
CA GLY A 81 6.74 9.68 -9.23
C GLY A 81 8.14 9.08 -9.02
N ARG A 82 9.20 9.72 -9.53
CA ARG A 82 10.58 9.21 -9.37
C ARG A 82 11.04 9.32 -7.93
N GLY A 83 10.96 10.52 -7.40
CA GLY A 83 11.32 10.76 -6.01
C GLY A 83 10.37 10.09 -5.04
N GLU A 84 9.07 10.06 -5.34
CA GLU A 84 8.06 9.36 -4.54
C GLU A 84 8.37 7.85 -4.47
N GLY A 85 8.86 7.24 -5.57
CA GLY A 85 9.33 5.85 -5.57
C GLY A 85 10.52 5.63 -4.64
N GLU A 86 11.47 6.58 -4.57
CA GLU A 86 12.57 6.53 -3.60
C GLU A 86 12.06 6.68 -2.16
N ASP A 87 11.05 7.52 -1.94
CA ASP A 87 10.44 7.67 -0.62
C ASP A 87 9.83 6.35 -0.12
N VAL A 88 9.17 5.59 -1.01
CA VAL A 88 8.64 4.26 -0.68
C VAL A 88 9.75 3.28 -0.34
N ARG A 89 10.83 3.20 -1.14
CA ARG A 89 11.98 2.32 -0.83
C ARG A 89 12.58 2.61 0.53
N ASN A 90 12.70 3.89 0.88
CA ASN A 90 13.22 4.31 2.17
C ASN A 90 12.23 4.08 3.32
N ALA A 91 10.93 4.20 3.07
CA ALA A 91 9.89 3.84 4.03
C ALA A 91 9.92 2.33 4.35
N ILE A 92 10.03 1.47 3.33
CA ILE A 92 10.17 0.02 3.49
C ILE A 92 11.46 -0.32 4.26
N LYS A 93 12.58 0.31 3.90
CA LYS A 93 13.83 0.15 4.63
C LYS A 93 13.66 0.53 6.09
N TYR A 94 13.08 1.70 6.36
CA TYR A 94 12.85 2.18 7.71
C TYR A 94 12.05 1.18 8.56
N VAL A 95 10.90 0.71 8.08
CA VAL A 95 10.09 -0.24 8.85
C VAL A 95 10.78 -1.59 9.01
N SER A 96 11.58 -2.04 8.03
CA SER A 96 12.31 -3.31 8.13
C SER A 96 13.43 -3.32 9.18
N GLU A 97 13.86 -2.15 9.66
CA GLU A 97 14.90 -1.98 10.68
C GLU A 97 14.32 -1.78 12.09
N LEU A 98 12.98 -1.69 12.23
CA LEU A 98 12.33 -1.54 13.52
C LEU A 98 12.25 -2.88 14.25
N LYS A 99 12.56 -2.87 15.56
CA LYS A 99 12.45 -4.07 16.41
C LYS A 99 11.01 -4.56 16.60
N GLU A 100 10.04 -3.66 16.46
CA GLU A 100 8.61 -3.94 16.59
C GLU A 100 8.04 -4.63 15.33
N VAL A 101 8.78 -4.64 14.20
CA VAL A 101 8.33 -5.13 12.90
C VAL A 101 9.06 -6.42 12.55
N ASP A 102 8.32 -7.41 12.07
CA ASP A 102 8.87 -8.62 11.48
C ASP A 102 9.33 -8.35 10.05
N PRO A 103 10.64 -8.31 9.78
CA PRO A 103 11.16 -8.00 8.45
C PRO A 103 10.85 -9.10 7.41
N ALA A 104 10.44 -10.29 7.84
CA ALA A 104 9.99 -11.36 6.95
C ALA A 104 8.53 -11.18 6.49
N ARG A 105 7.75 -10.29 7.12
CA ARG A 105 6.32 -10.09 6.82
C ARG A 105 6.00 -8.61 6.60
N ILE A 106 6.59 -8.02 5.54
CA ILE A 106 6.31 -6.63 5.13
C ILE A 106 5.43 -6.65 3.88
N GLY A 107 4.33 -5.90 3.92
CA GLY A 107 3.43 -5.65 2.80
C GLY A 107 3.50 -4.22 2.30
N LEU A 108 2.99 -4.01 1.09
CA LEU A 108 2.86 -2.71 0.45
C LEU A 108 1.43 -2.50 -0.03
N ALA A 109 0.79 -1.40 0.37
CA ALA A 109 -0.49 -0.98 -0.15
C ALA A 109 -0.36 0.41 -0.80
N GLY A 110 -0.79 0.56 -2.04
CA GLY A 110 -0.80 1.84 -2.74
C GLY A 110 -2.21 2.21 -3.19
N TYR A 111 -2.65 3.43 -2.87
CA TYR A 111 -3.91 3.96 -3.32
C TYR A 111 -3.72 4.99 -4.43
N SER A 112 -4.39 4.78 -5.58
CA SER A 112 -4.36 5.70 -6.72
C SER A 112 -2.92 5.99 -7.18
N ALA A 113 -2.48 7.24 -7.22
CA ALA A 113 -1.10 7.60 -7.51
C ALA A 113 -0.09 6.95 -6.55
N GLY A 114 -0.48 6.65 -5.30
CA GLY A 114 0.33 5.86 -4.39
C GLY A 114 0.68 4.49 -4.96
N ALA A 115 -0.24 3.82 -5.67
CA ALA A 115 0.04 2.60 -6.41
C ALA A 115 0.99 2.87 -7.61
N ALA A 116 0.72 3.94 -8.38
CA ALA A 116 1.54 4.29 -9.53
C ALA A 116 3.00 4.64 -9.17
N PHE A 117 3.26 5.15 -7.97
CA PHE A 117 4.62 5.47 -7.52
C PHE A 117 5.29 4.30 -6.82
N SER A 118 4.55 3.57 -5.99
CA SER A 118 5.11 2.52 -5.15
C SER A 118 5.36 1.22 -5.89
N LEU A 119 4.44 0.78 -6.74
CA LEU A 119 4.56 -0.51 -7.40
C LEU A 119 5.76 -0.57 -8.35
N PRO A 120 5.96 0.37 -9.30
CA PRO A 120 7.14 0.32 -10.18
C PRO A 120 8.46 0.35 -9.42
N ALA A 121 8.47 1.04 -8.28
CA ALA A 121 9.66 1.17 -7.46
C ALA A 121 9.98 -0.09 -6.65
N CYS A 122 8.97 -0.88 -6.25
CA CYS A 122 9.11 -1.85 -5.17
C CYS A 122 8.55 -3.25 -5.46
N TRP A 123 7.90 -3.51 -6.60
CA TRP A 123 7.30 -4.82 -6.91
C TRP A 123 8.31 -5.99 -6.83
N SER A 124 9.57 -5.75 -7.17
CA SER A 124 10.66 -6.73 -7.13
C SER A 124 11.46 -6.72 -5.83
N ASP A 125 11.17 -5.82 -4.87
CA ASP A 125 11.89 -5.74 -3.60
C ASP A 125 11.62 -6.98 -2.75
N GLU A 126 12.66 -7.75 -2.45
CA GLU A 126 12.55 -9.04 -1.73
C GLU A 126 12.02 -8.89 -0.29
N ARG A 127 12.11 -7.70 0.30
CA ARG A 127 11.55 -7.41 1.63
C ARG A 127 10.04 -7.43 1.62
N ILE A 128 9.40 -7.10 0.47
CA ILE A 128 7.95 -7.08 0.33
C ILE A 128 7.44 -8.49 0.03
N LYS A 129 6.48 -8.95 0.81
CA LYS A 129 5.88 -10.28 0.69
C LYS A 129 4.53 -10.28 -0.01
N ALA A 130 3.78 -9.18 0.06
CA ALA A 130 2.48 -9.03 -0.58
C ALA A 130 2.22 -7.58 -0.98
N ILE A 131 1.43 -7.37 -2.02
CA ILE A 131 1.13 -6.04 -2.58
C ILE A 131 -0.37 -5.90 -2.79
N ALA A 132 -0.93 -4.75 -2.36
CA ALA A 132 -2.30 -4.35 -2.67
C ALA A 132 -2.29 -3.04 -3.48
N ALA A 133 -2.92 -3.05 -4.66
CA ALA A 133 -3.13 -1.87 -5.49
C ALA A 133 -4.60 -1.46 -5.44
N ILE A 134 -4.89 -0.33 -4.81
CA ILE A 134 -6.23 0.21 -4.61
C ILE A 134 -6.46 1.30 -5.64
N SER A 135 -7.49 1.13 -6.49
CA SER A 135 -7.80 2.06 -7.60
C SER A 135 -6.55 2.48 -8.39
N PRO A 136 -5.74 1.51 -8.90
CA PRO A 136 -4.55 1.87 -9.66
C PRO A 136 -4.96 2.64 -10.93
N PRO A 137 -4.35 3.82 -11.23
CA PRO A 137 -4.80 4.68 -12.34
C PRO A 137 -4.34 4.12 -13.70
N LEU A 138 -5.02 3.08 -14.19
CA LEU A 138 -4.64 2.29 -15.37
C LEU A 138 -4.67 3.08 -16.69
N GLU A 139 -5.36 4.21 -16.76
CA GLU A 139 -5.37 5.10 -17.92
C GLU A 139 -4.18 6.09 -17.91
N MET A 140 -3.54 6.28 -16.76
CA MET A 140 -2.51 7.30 -16.57
C MET A 140 -1.12 6.72 -16.36
N SER A 141 -1.01 5.44 -16.03
CA SER A 141 0.25 4.78 -15.67
C SER A 141 0.32 3.36 -16.23
N ASP A 142 1.52 2.96 -16.62
CA ASP A 142 1.79 1.60 -17.08
C ASP A 142 2.01 0.67 -15.88
N PHE A 143 1.21 -0.38 -15.80
CA PHE A 143 1.30 -1.45 -14.81
C PHE A 143 1.64 -2.82 -15.44
N SER A 144 2.06 -2.87 -16.70
CA SER A 144 2.35 -4.12 -17.42
C SER A 144 3.42 -4.98 -16.73
N PHE A 145 4.37 -4.35 -16.02
CA PHE A 145 5.42 -5.03 -15.24
C PHE A 145 4.87 -5.97 -14.15
N ILE A 146 3.63 -5.74 -13.70
CA ILE A 146 2.99 -6.59 -12.66
C ILE A 146 2.79 -8.04 -13.13
N ALA A 147 2.69 -8.28 -14.44
CA ALA A 147 2.59 -9.64 -14.98
C ALA A 147 3.78 -10.53 -14.60
N ASP A 148 4.93 -9.95 -14.34
CA ASP A 148 6.13 -10.64 -13.88
C ASP A 148 6.21 -10.80 -12.35
N CYS A 149 5.29 -10.17 -11.60
CA CYS A 149 5.26 -10.24 -10.14
C CYS A 149 4.88 -11.67 -9.70
N LYS A 150 5.72 -12.25 -8.84
CA LYS A 150 5.48 -13.59 -8.26
C LYS A 150 4.95 -13.54 -6.82
N LYS A 151 4.74 -12.35 -6.29
CA LYS A 151 4.21 -12.15 -4.95
C LYS A 151 2.69 -12.20 -4.97
N PRO A 152 2.05 -12.57 -3.86
CA PRO A 152 0.63 -12.35 -3.67
C PRO A 152 0.28 -10.89 -4.00
N LEU A 153 -0.73 -10.70 -4.85
CA LEU A 153 -1.14 -9.41 -5.37
C LEU A 153 -2.66 -9.28 -5.29
N LEU A 154 -3.12 -8.19 -4.67
CA LEU A 154 -4.52 -7.78 -4.69
C LEU A 154 -4.67 -6.56 -5.59
N LEU A 155 -5.59 -6.62 -6.54
CA LEU A 155 -6.06 -5.49 -7.34
C LEU A 155 -7.51 -5.20 -6.96
N ILE A 156 -7.82 -3.97 -6.56
CA ILE A 156 -9.17 -3.60 -6.16
C ILE A 156 -9.54 -2.24 -6.74
N SER A 157 -10.76 -2.12 -7.31
CA SER A 157 -11.29 -0.87 -7.86
C SER A 157 -12.80 -0.77 -7.66
N GLY A 158 -13.33 0.44 -7.77
CA GLY A 158 -14.75 0.71 -7.77
C GLY A 158 -15.35 0.63 -9.18
N SER A 159 -16.60 0.19 -9.30
CA SER A 159 -17.25 0.11 -10.63
C SER A 159 -17.60 1.49 -11.22
N TYR A 160 -17.58 2.54 -10.43
CA TYR A 160 -17.78 3.94 -10.84
C TYR A 160 -16.50 4.78 -10.74
N ASP A 161 -15.34 4.11 -10.77
CA ASP A 161 -14.04 4.77 -10.76
C ASP A 161 -13.72 5.37 -12.14
N ASP A 162 -13.75 6.69 -12.27
CA ASP A 162 -13.49 7.41 -13.53
C ASP A 162 -12.00 7.40 -13.92
N PHE A 163 -11.08 7.18 -12.97
CA PHE A 163 -9.63 7.09 -13.23
C PHE A 163 -9.19 5.67 -13.59
N THR A 164 -10.05 4.69 -13.26
CA THR A 164 -9.85 3.28 -13.59
C THR A 164 -11.19 2.70 -14.02
N PRO A 165 -11.65 3.01 -15.24
CA PRO A 165 -12.95 2.51 -15.73
C PRO A 165 -13.08 0.99 -15.57
N ALA A 166 -14.25 0.53 -15.12
CA ALA A 166 -14.47 -0.88 -14.81
C ALA A 166 -14.09 -1.83 -15.94
N GLU A 167 -14.39 -1.47 -17.21
CA GLU A 167 -14.02 -2.27 -18.37
C GLU A 167 -12.51 -2.39 -18.53
N ARG A 168 -11.77 -1.30 -18.29
CA ARG A 168 -10.32 -1.27 -18.34
C ARG A 168 -9.71 -2.11 -17.21
N PHE A 169 -10.26 -1.99 -16.00
CA PHE A 169 -9.85 -2.80 -14.85
C PHE A 169 -10.06 -4.30 -15.12
N ILE A 170 -11.24 -4.70 -15.58
CA ILE A 170 -11.56 -6.10 -15.92
C ILE A 170 -10.63 -6.64 -17.02
N ALA A 171 -10.37 -5.85 -18.06
CA ALA A 171 -9.47 -6.26 -19.13
C ALA A 171 -8.04 -6.47 -18.61
N PHE A 172 -7.54 -5.53 -17.81
CA PHE A 172 -6.22 -5.62 -17.17
C PHE A 172 -6.09 -6.85 -16.28
N CYS A 173 -7.08 -7.08 -15.41
CA CYS A 173 -7.13 -8.25 -14.54
C CYS A 173 -7.15 -9.57 -15.31
N ARG A 174 -7.94 -9.64 -16.39
CA ARG A 174 -7.98 -10.83 -17.25
C ARG A 174 -6.62 -11.13 -17.88
N ASP A 175 -5.88 -10.11 -18.31
CA ASP A 175 -4.56 -10.27 -18.91
C ASP A 175 -3.51 -10.76 -17.90
N LEU A 176 -3.69 -10.49 -16.60
CA LEU A 176 -2.87 -11.02 -15.50
C LEU A 176 -3.23 -12.47 -15.12
N GLY A 177 -4.43 -12.93 -15.44
CA GLY A 177 -4.91 -14.27 -15.11
C GLY A 177 -5.05 -14.54 -13.61
N GLU A 178 -4.79 -15.78 -13.18
CA GLU A 178 -4.95 -16.23 -11.79
C GLU A 178 -3.79 -15.82 -10.85
N ALA A 179 -2.83 -15.04 -11.35
CA ALA A 179 -1.67 -14.61 -10.57
C ALA A 179 -2.01 -13.55 -9.49
N SER A 180 -3.23 -13.00 -9.50
CA SER A 180 -3.67 -11.97 -8.58
C SER A 180 -5.08 -12.21 -8.06
N GLU A 181 -5.36 -11.77 -6.82
CA GLU A 181 -6.72 -11.60 -6.31
C GLU A 181 -7.28 -10.29 -6.89
N GLN A 182 -8.54 -10.30 -7.35
CA GLN A 182 -9.12 -9.19 -8.10
C GLN A 182 -10.52 -8.89 -7.57
N GLU A 183 -10.77 -7.63 -7.21
CA GLU A 183 -12.04 -7.20 -6.64
C GLU A 183 -12.56 -5.93 -7.32
N LEU A 184 -13.74 -6.01 -7.92
CA LEU A 184 -14.47 -4.85 -8.45
C LEU A 184 -15.70 -4.58 -7.59
N ILE A 185 -15.68 -3.50 -6.83
CA ILE A 185 -16.75 -3.17 -5.88
C ILE A 185 -17.83 -2.36 -6.58
N VAL A 186 -19.01 -2.97 -6.70
CA VAL A 186 -20.16 -2.34 -7.35
C VAL A 186 -20.64 -1.12 -6.56
N GLY A 187 -20.73 0.01 -7.23
CA GLY A 187 -21.20 1.27 -6.67
C GLY A 187 -20.12 2.17 -6.06
N ALA A 188 -18.93 1.63 -5.78
CA ALA A 188 -17.82 2.46 -5.30
C ALA A 188 -17.24 3.32 -6.45
N ASP A 189 -16.87 4.55 -6.12
CA ASP A 189 -16.11 5.45 -6.98
C ASP A 189 -14.62 5.44 -6.62
N HIS A 190 -13.84 6.31 -7.27
CA HIS A 190 -12.41 6.46 -6.99
C HIS A 190 -12.11 6.86 -5.54
N PHE A 191 -12.99 7.61 -4.89
CA PHE A 191 -12.78 8.21 -3.57
C PHE A 191 -13.26 7.33 -2.42
N TRP A 192 -13.97 6.23 -2.71
CA TRP A 192 -14.41 5.22 -1.76
C TRP A 192 -15.36 5.71 -0.67
N GLN A 193 -15.98 6.89 -0.82
CA GLN A 193 -16.88 7.44 0.20
C GLN A 193 -18.04 6.48 0.51
N GLY A 194 -18.10 6.04 1.79
CA GLY A 194 -19.09 5.07 2.26
C GLY A 194 -18.74 3.61 1.96
N TYR A 195 -17.66 3.34 1.26
CA TYR A 195 -17.13 2.00 0.96
C TYR A 195 -15.83 1.68 1.69
N GLU A 196 -15.31 2.60 2.51
CA GLU A 196 -14.07 2.41 3.26
C GLU A 196 -14.08 1.13 4.12
N PRO A 197 -15.19 0.77 4.82
CA PRO A 197 -15.23 -0.47 5.61
C PRO A 197 -15.09 -1.73 4.74
N LYS A 198 -15.75 -1.76 3.56
CA LYS A 198 -15.65 -2.91 2.65
C LYS A 198 -14.26 -3.02 2.03
N LEU A 199 -13.68 -1.91 1.62
CA LEU A 199 -12.33 -1.84 1.09
C LEU A 199 -11.31 -2.35 2.12
N SER A 200 -11.34 -1.79 3.33
CA SER A 200 -10.38 -2.12 4.37
C SER A 200 -10.49 -3.58 4.84
N GLU A 201 -11.72 -4.15 4.88
CA GLU A 201 -11.94 -5.58 5.12
C GLU A 201 -11.21 -6.45 4.09
N LEU A 202 -11.38 -6.16 2.79
CA LEU A 202 -10.77 -6.93 1.70
C LEU A 202 -9.23 -6.83 1.73
N VAL A 203 -8.70 -5.63 1.87
CA VAL A 203 -7.25 -5.39 1.95
C VAL A 203 -6.65 -6.11 3.16
N THR A 204 -7.31 -6.02 4.31
CA THR A 204 -6.84 -6.67 5.54
C THR A 204 -6.88 -8.20 5.43
N SER A 205 -7.98 -8.76 4.91
CA SER A 205 -8.13 -10.21 4.70
C SER A 205 -7.06 -10.76 3.76
N PHE A 206 -6.73 -10.02 2.71
CA PHE A 206 -5.65 -10.37 1.80
C PHE A 206 -4.28 -10.44 2.52
N PHE A 207 -3.91 -9.42 3.32
CA PHE A 207 -2.63 -9.44 4.02
C PHE A 207 -2.57 -10.50 5.11
N ILE A 208 -3.68 -10.78 5.82
CA ILE A 208 -3.74 -11.89 6.80
C ILE A 208 -3.38 -13.21 6.10
N LYS A 209 -4.01 -13.50 4.96
CA LYS A 209 -3.77 -14.72 4.18
C LYS A 209 -2.32 -14.77 3.68
N ALA A 210 -1.85 -13.70 3.04
CA ALA A 210 -0.51 -13.65 2.48
C ALA A 210 0.61 -13.83 3.52
N PHE A 211 0.43 -13.31 4.74
CA PHE A 211 1.42 -13.45 5.80
C PHE A 211 1.32 -14.79 6.56
N ALA A 212 0.20 -15.51 6.46
CA ALA A 212 0.06 -16.84 7.04
C ALA A 212 0.78 -17.91 6.21
N ASP A 213 0.75 -17.79 4.87
CA ASP A 213 1.35 -18.78 3.96
C ASP A 213 2.89 -18.79 4.05
N ASP A 214 3.54 -17.67 4.37
CA ASP A 214 5.00 -17.59 4.55
C ASP A 214 5.49 -18.37 5.79
N THR A 215 4.65 -18.61 6.79
CA THR A 215 5.05 -19.36 8.01
C THR A 215 5.20 -20.86 7.77
N CYS A 216 4.61 -21.41 6.69
CA CYS A 216 4.68 -22.84 6.37
C CYS A 216 5.97 -23.27 5.65
N HIS A 217 6.74 -22.34 5.10
CA HIS A 217 7.95 -22.68 4.34
C HIS A 217 9.26 -22.64 5.15
N HIS A 218 9.21 -22.29 6.44
CA HIS A 218 10.41 -22.20 7.31
C HIS A 218 10.53 -23.35 8.32
N THR A 219 9.70 -24.38 8.22
CA THR A 219 9.72 -25.57 9.11
C THR A 219 9.98 -26.88 8.35
N ALA A 220 10.86 -26.86 7.36
CA ALA A 220 11.32 -28.09 6.68
C ALA A 220 12.85 -28.18 6.66
#